data_297bc92be1b196c617c3c52b4a95a2f7
#
_entry.id   297bc92be1b196c617c3c52b4a95a2f7
#
_cell.length_a   1.000
_cell.length_b   1.000
_cell.length_c   1.000
_cell.angle_alpha   90.00
_cell.angle_beta   90.00
_cell.angle_gamma   90.00
#
_symmetry.space_group_name_H-M   'P 1'
#
loop_
_entity.id
_entity.type
_entity.pdbx_description
1 polymer ?
#
loop_
_entity_poly.entity_id
_entity_poly.type
_entity_poly.pdbx_seq_one_letter_code
_entity_poly.pdbx_strand_id
1 'polypeptide(L)'
;MSPFEFVATPATSPRWMLSGIVSGLVPRFADTGSVLLAASILGATIMPHAIYAHSALARDRFVPAGLATRSLPVPRLLRATRWDVTIAMIIAGTVNLCILLLAAANLAGVEGTDSLEGAYAALQAGLGPVIATLFAVGLLASGLASTSVGAYAGAEIMKGL
;
A
#
# COMPACT_ATOMS: atom_id res chain seq x y z
N MET A 1 -15.62 6.20 29.11
CA MET A 1 -15.06 7.29 28.30
C MET A 1 -14.57 6.64 27.01
N SER A 2 -15.33 6.78 25.92
CA SER A 2 -14.97 6.16 24.64
C SER A 2 -13.85 6.97 24.00
N PRO A 3 -12.85 6.35 23.35
CA PRO A 3 -11.73 7.06 22.74
C PRO A 3 -12.08 7.81 21.44
N PHE A 4 -13.36 7.87 21.06
CA PHE A 4 -13.83 8.45 19.80
C PHE A 4 -14.62 9.74 19.91
N GLU A 5 -14.59 10.43 21.05
CA GLU A 5 -15.28 11.72 21.22
C GLU A 5 -14.49 12.91 20.62
N PHE A 6 -13.77 12.65 19.50
CA PHE A 6 -12.90 13.66 18.88
C PHE A 6 -13.52 14.37 17.65
N VAL A 7 -14.78 14.17 17.36
CA VAL A 7 -15.38 14.61 16.06
C VAL A 7 -16.31 15.82 16.15
N ALA A 8 -16.37 16.56 17.23
CA ALA A 8 -17.32 17.67 17.31
C ALA A 8 -16.80 18.93 17.99
N THR A 9 -15.68 19.52 17.51
CA THR A 9 -15.41 20.94 17.79
C THR A 9 -14.84 21.62 16.55
N PRO A 10 -15.47 22.73 16.09
CA PRO A 10 -14.94 23.52 14.98
C PRO A 10 -13.78 24.37 15.49
N ALA A 11 -12.60 23.79 15.58
CA ALA A 11 -11.40 24.52 15.93
C ALA A 11 -10.55 24.76 14.69
N THR A 12 -10.67 25.94 14.16
CA THR A 12 -10.07 26.46 12.94
C THR A 12 -8.58 26.84 13.08
N SER A 13 -7.78 26.11 13.81
CA SER A 13 -6.35 26.40 13.85
C SER A 13 -5.50 25.24 13.30
N PRO A 14 -4.59 25.50 12.34
CA PRO A 14 -3.75 24.48 11.72
C PRO A 14 -2.86 23.71 12.69
N ARG A 15 -2.61 24.26 13.87
CA ARG A 15 -1.67 23.68 14.86
C ARG A 15 -2.16 22.39 15.50
N TRP A 16 -3.45 22.28 15.83
CA TRP A 16 -3.98 21.06 16.45
C TRP A 16 -4.15 19.93 15.42
N MET A 17 -4.44 20.25 14.13
CA MET A 17 -4.40 19.27 13.04
C MET A 17 -3.01 18.66 12.88
N LEU A 18 -1.97 19.50 12.84
CA LEU A 18 -0.60 19.05 12.77
C LEU A 18 -0.19 18.22 13.99
N SER A 19 -0.57 18.65 15.21
CA SER A 19 -0.28 17.87 16.41
C SER A 19 -1.00 16.53 16.44
N GLY A 20 -2.24 16.47 15.95
CA GLY A 20 -3.00 15.22 15.79
C GLY A 20 -2.33 14.26 14.80
N ILE A 21 -1.91 14.75 13.64
CA ILE A 21 -1.19 13.97 12.63
C ILE A 21 0.15 13.46 13.18
N VAL A 22 0.93 14.33 13.82
CA VAL A 22 2.23 13.97 14.39
C VAL A 22 2.08 12.96 15.53
N SER A 23 1.08 13.13 16.41
CA SER A 23 0.82 12.17 17.48
C SER A 23 0.35 10.81 16.95
N GLY A 24 -0.33 10.79 15.81
CA GLY A 24 -0.74 9.56 15.12
C GLY A 24 0.41 8.80 14.46
N LEU A 25 1.54 9.45 14.17
CA LEU A 25 2.74 8.80 13.66
C LEU A 25 3.49 7.98 14.72
N VAL A 26 3.21 8.22 16.00
CA VAL A 26 3.81 7.43 17.08
C VAL A 26 2.94 6.20 17.32
N PRO A 27 3.47 4.97 17.06
CA PRO A 27 2.72 3.75 17.30
C PRO A 27 2.28 3.65 18.76
N ARG A 28 0.97 3.51 18.98
CA ARG A 28 0.39 3.29 20.31
C ARG A 28 -0.49 2.06 20.24
N PHE A 29 -0.21 1.11 21.10
CA PHE A 29 -1.01 -0.11 21.22
C PHE A 29 -1.86 0.02 22.48
N ALA A 30 -3.17 0.12 22.31
CA ALA A 30 -4.12 0.28 23.43
C ALA A 30 -4.38 -1.07 24.13
N ASP A 31 -4.37 -2.16 23.35
CA ASP A 31 -4.71 -3.50 23.80
C ASP A 31 -4.04 -4.58 22.95
N THR A 32 -4.24 -5.85 23.31
CA THR A 32 -3.73 -7.01 22.57
C THR A 32 -4.33 -7.09 21.16
N GLY A 33 -5.57 -6.64 20.96
CA GLY A 33 -6.23 -6.59 19.65
C GLY A 33 -5.49 -5.65 18.68
N SER A 34 -5.09 -4.47 19.15
CA SER A 34 -4.33 -3.51 18.33
C SER A 34 -2.96 -4.04 17.93
N VAL A 35 -2.30 -4.83 18.80
CA VAL A 35 -1.02 -5.50 18.46
C VAL A 35 -1.23 -6.57 17.40
N LEU A 36 -2.28 -7.40 17.54
CA LEU A 36 -2.60 -8.42 16.54
C LEU A 36 -2.95 -7.81 15.19
N LEU A 37 -3.71 -6.71 15.17
CA LEU A 37 -4.04 -5.99 13.95
C LEU A 37 -2.77 -5.43 13.28
N ALA A 38 -1.89 -4.81 14.05
CA ALA A 38 -0.62 -4.28 13.53
C ALA A 38 0.26 -5.40 12.97
N ALA A 39 0.35 -6.54 13.66
CA ALA A 39 1.09 -7.71 13.20
C ALA A 39 0.49 -8.30 11.91
N SER A 40 -0.83 -8.34 11.80
CA SER A 40 -1.54 -8.79 10.60
C SER A 40 -1.29 -7.89 9.40
N ILE A 41 -1.36 -6.57 9.59
CA ILE A 41 -1.04 -5.59 8.54
C ILE A 41 0.42 -5.71 8.10
N LEU A 42 1.34 -5.84 9.05
CA LEU A 42 2.76 -6.03 8.75
C LEU A 42 2.99 -7.32 7.96
N GLY A 43 2.38 -8.43 8.39
CA GLY A 43 2.47 -9.71 7.70
C GLY A 43 1.89 -9.68 6.28
N ALA A 44 0.79 -8.97 6.08
CA ALA A 44 0.16 -8.80 4.77
C ALA A 44 0.98 -7.93 3.81
N THR A 45 1.78 -6.99 4.34
CA THR A 45 2.59 -6.08 3.52
C THR A 45 3.98 -6.62 3.19
N ILE A 46 4.52 -7.53 4.01
CA ILE A 46 5.82 -8.15 3.76
C ILE A 46 5.66 -9.26 2.71
N MET A 47 6.14 -9.00 1.51
CA MET A 47 6.10 -9.93 0.38
C MET A 47 7.52 -10.37 -0.02
N PRO A 48 8.09 -11.44 0.56
CA PRO A 48 9.44 -11.90 0.22
C PRO A 48 9.59 -12.26 -1.25
N HIS A 49 8.56 -12.84 -1.86
CA HIS A 49 8.55 -13.21 -3.26
C HIS A 49 8.65 -12.00 -4.22
N ALA A 50 8.20 -10.81 -3.81
CA ALA A 50 8.37 -9.60 -4.60
C ALA A 50 9.84 -9.21 -4.75
N ILE A 51 10.70 -9.51 -3.78
CA ILE A 51 12.15 -9.27 -3.84
C ILE A 51 12.77 -10.16 -4.93
N TYR A 52 12.37 -11.43 -5.00
CA TYR A 52 12.84 -12.34 -6.06
C TYR A 52 12.39 -11.90 -7.45
N ALA A 53 11.12 -11.53 -7.61
CA ALA A 53 10.60 -11.00 -8.86
C ALA A 53 11.34 -9.74 -9.30
N HIS A 54 11.57 -8.80 -8.38
CA HIS A 54 12.30 -7.57 -8.67
C HIS A 54 13.75 -7.83 -9.07
N SER A 55 14.43 -8.75 -8.38
CA SER A 55 15.80 -9.15 -8.69
C SER A 55 15.91 -9.79 -10.07
N ALA A 56 14.99 -10.69 -10.43
CA ALA A 56 14.93 -11.32 -11.73
C ALA A 56 14.69 -10.30 -12.84
N LEU A 57 13.70 -9.44 -12.69
CA LEU A 57 13.38 -8.39 -13.65
C LEU A 57 14.51 -7.38 -13.81
N ALA A 58 15.20 -7.00 -12.73
CA ALA A 58 16.36 -6.11 -12.80
C ALA A 58 17.52 -6.76 -13.56
N ARG A 59 17.80 -8.04 -13.29
CA ARG A 59 18.80 -8.82 -14.02
C ARG A 59 18.48 -8.86 -15.51
N ASP A 60 17.28 -9.25 -15.87
CA ASP A 60 16.88 -9.46 -17.27
C ASP A 60 16.79 -8.15 -18.05
N ARG A 61 16.50 -7.03 -17.37
CA ARG A 61 16.49 -5.71 -17.97
C ARG A 61 17.88 -5.21 -18.36
N PHE A 62 18.90 -5.55 -17.58
CA PHE A 62 20.26 -5.02 -17.76
C PHE A 62 21.24 -6.01 -18.40
N VAL A 63 20.85 -7.28 -18.53
CA VAL A 63 21.62 -8.34 -19.20
C VAL A 63 20.75 -8.95 -20.29
N PRO A 64 20.54 -8.26 -21.45
CA PRO A 64 19.81 -8.86 -22.56
C PRO A 64 20.56 -10.09 -23.06
N ALA A 65 19.85 -11.20 -23.22
CA ALA A 65 20.39 -12.41 -23.78
C ALA A 65 21.00 -12.14 -25.15
N GLY A 66 22.32 -12.20 -25.26
CA GLY A 66 23.04 -12.09 -26.54
C GLY A 66 23.83 -10.80 -26.79
N LEU A 67 23.76 -9.78 -25.94
CA LEU A 67 24.52 -8.53 -26.08
C LEU A 67 25.50 -8.31 -24.93
N ALA A 68 26.42 -9.23 -24.76
CA ALA A 68 27.52 -9.15 -23.78
C ALA A 68 28.56 -8.02 -24.07
N THR A 69 28.25 -7.03 -24.90
CA THR A 69 29.29 -6.15 -25.46
C THR A 69 29.17 -4.68 -25.08
N ARG A 70 28.19 -4.27 -24.27
CA ARG A 70 28.23 -2.92 -23.70
C ARG A 70 27.86 -2.98 -22.23
N SER A 71 28.85 -3.27 -21.41
CA SER A 71 28.75 -3.11 -19.96
C SER A 71 28.57 -1.63 -19.64
N LEU A 72 27.34 -1.20 -19.44
CA LEU A 72 27.10 0.11 -18.85
C LEU A 72 27.79 0.14 -17.47
N PRO A 73 28.45 1.23 -17.11
CA PRO A 73 29.13 1.31 -15.83
C PRO A 73 28.14 1.07 -14.68
N VAL A 74 28.46 0.14 -13.80
CA VAL A 74 27.62 -0.27 -12.64
C VAL A 74 27.05 0.93 -11.88
N PRO A 75 27.79 2.03 -11.63
CA PRO A 75 27.24 3.20 -10.93
C PRO A 75 26.06 3.85 -11.66
N ARG A 76 26.02 3.79 -13.00
CA ARG A 76 24.91 4.35 -13.80
C ARG A 76 23.67 3.46 -13.69
N LEU A 77 23.87 2.13 -13.72
CA LEU A 77 22.78 1.18 -13.53
C LEU A 77 22.15 1.30 -12.14
N LEU A 78 22.98 1.36 -11.10
CA LEU A 78 22.51 1.55 -9.72
C LEU A 78 21.74 2.87 -9.55
N ARG A 79 22.22 3.95 -10.17
CA ARG A 79 21.50 5.24 -10.12
C ARG A 79 20.16 5.15 -10.82
N ALA A 80 20.06 4.51 -11.98
CA ALA A 80 18.81 4.32 -12.71
C ALA A 80 17.81 3.49 -11.89
N THR A 81 18.25 2.36 -11.34
CA THR A 81 17.40 1.52 -10.48
C THR A 81 16.94 2.27 -9.24
N ARG A 82 17.82 3.04 -8.59
CA ARG A 82 17.46 3.84 -7.41
C ARG A 82 16.36 4.85 -7.74
N TRP A 83 16.48 5.57 -8.86
CA TRP A 83 15.45 6.53 -9.28
C TRP A 83 14.14 5.85 -9.64
N ASP A 84 14.19 4.74 -10.37
CA ASP A 84 13.03 3.94 -10.75
C ASP A 84 12.23 3.49 -9.52
N VAL A 85 12.91 2.87 -8.56
CA VAL A 85 12.31 2.42 -7.30
C VAL A 85 11.79 3.60 -6.48
N THR A 86 12.55 4.68 -6.38
CA THR A 86 12.14 5.86 -5.58
C THR A 86 10.87 6.47 -6.14
N ILE A 87 10.78 6.68 -7.45
CA ILE A 87 9.59 7.25 -8.10
C ILE A 87 8.39 6.31 -7.92
N ALA A 88 8.57 5.01 -8.18
CA ALA A 88 7.52 4.03 -8.00
C ALA A 88 7.00 4.00 -6.55
N MET A 89 7.89 4.04 -5.57
CA MET A 89 7.52 4.04 -4.14
C MET A 89 6.83 5.33 -3.70
N ILE A 90 7.24 6.48 -4.24
CA ILE A 90 6.56 7.75 -3.96
C ILE A 90 5.12 7.70 -4.49
N ILE A 91 4.92 7.24 -5.73
CA ILE A 91 3.59 7.13 -6.33
C ILE A 91 2.73 6.16 -5.53
N ALA A 92 3.22 4.94 -5.27
CA ALA A 92 2.48 3.92 -4.53
C ALA A 92 2.19 4.36 -3.09
N GLY A 93 3.16 4.98 -2.42
CA GLY A 93 2.99 5.50 -1.06
C GLY A 93 1.95 6.63 -0.99
N THR A 94 1.94 7.52 -1.98
CA THR A 94 0.95 8.60 -2.06
C THR A 94 -0.46 8.02 -2.27
N VAL A 95 -0.63 7.06 -3.17
CA VAL A 95 -1.93 6.39 -3.39
C VAL A 95 -2.40 5.68 -2.12
N ASN A 96 -1.52 4.92 -1.46
CA ASN A 96 -1.86 4.25 -0.21
C ASN A 96 -2.25 5.23 0.89
N LEU A 97 -1.53 6.35 1.02
CA LEU A 97 -1.87 7.40 1.98
C LEU A 97 -3.24 8.02 1.68
N CYS A 98 -3.55 8.30 0.41
CA CYS A 98 -4.85 8.81 0.02
C CYS A 98 -5.99 7.83 0.35
N ILE A 99 -5.80 6.53 0.09
CA ILE A 99 -6.78 5.48 0.43
C ILE A 99 -6.97 5.41 1.95
N LEU A 100 -5.88 5.44 2.72
CA LEU A 100 -5.95 5.42 4.18
C LEU A 100 -6.69 6.63 4.75
N LEU A 101 -6.40 7.82 4.25
CA LEU A 101 -7.10 9.04 4.66
C LEU A 101 -8.58 9.03 4.27
N LEU A 102 -8.89 8.51 3.07
CA LEU A 102 -10.28 8.34 2.63
C LEU A 102 -11.03 7.38 3.56
N ALA A 103 -10.43 6.25 3.88
CA ALA A 103 -11.00 5.26 4.79
C ALA A 103 -11.18 5.86 6.20
N ALA A 104 -10.18 6.55 6.72
CA ALA A 104 -10.25 7.18 8.03
C ALA A 104 -11.35 8.26 8.11
N ALA A 105 -11.57 9.00 7.01
CA ALA A 105 -12.58 10.06 6.97
C ALA A 105 -14.02 9.54 6.81
N ASN A 106 -14.21 8.42 6.10
CA ASN A 106 -15.55 7.98 5.68
C ASN A 106 -16.01 6.65 6.29
N LEU A 107 -15.09 5.80 6.74
CA LEU A 107 -15.41 4.48 7.27
C LEU A 107 -15.19 4.37 8.78
N ALA A 108 -14.49 5.33 9.41
CA ALA A 108 -14.25 5.27 10.84
C ALA A 108 -15.57 5.34 11.64
N GLY A 109 -15.82 4.32 12.46
CA GLY A 109 -17.02 4.23 13.30
C GLY A 109 -18.30 3.78 12.58
N VAL A 110 -18.23 3.39 11.30
CA VAL A 110 -19.33 2.81 10.56
C VAL A 110 -19.33 1.29 10.79
N GLU A 111 -20.43 0.74 11.31
CA GLU A 111 -20.57 -0.69 11.54
C GLU A 111 -20.55 -1.49 10.23
N GLY A 112 -19.94 -2.68 10.27
CA GLY A 112 -19.89 -3.61 9.12
C GLY A 112 -18.81 -3.29 8.08
N THR A 113 -17.95 -2.30 8.30
CA THR A 113 -16.85 -1.96 7.38
C THR A 113 -15.63 -2.88 7.48
N ASP A 114 -15.69 -3.89 8.31
CA ASP A 114 -14.73 -4.98 8.45
C ASP A 114 -14.80 -6.01 7.31
N SER A 115 -15.84 -5.93 6.46
CA SER A 115 -15.99 -6.71 5.24
C SER A 115 -15.86 -5.84 3.99
N LEU A 116 -15.51 -6.46 2.84
CA LEU A 116 -15.41 -5.74 1.56
C LEU A 116 -16.76 -5.20 1.10
N GLU A 117 -17.83 -5.99 1.32
CA GLU A 117 -19.20 -5.59 0.99
C GLU A 117 -19.66 -4.41 1.84
N GLY A 118 -19.34 -4.43 3.14
CA GLY A 118 -19.67 -3.34 4.04
C GLY A 118 -18.89 -2.06 3.72
N ALA A 119 -17.60 -2.17 3.40
CA ALA A 119 -16.81 -1.04 2.94
C ALA A 119 -17.34 -0.43 1.62
N TYR A 120 -17.76 -1.30 0.67
CA TYR A 120 -18.40 -0.86 -0.57
C TYR A 120 -19.71 -0.13 -0.31
N ALA A 121 -20.57 -0.70 0.55
CA ALA A 121 -21.86 -0.08 0.89
C ALA A 121 -21.68 1.27 1.60
N ALA A 122 -20.72 1.38 2.52
CA ALA A 122 -20.39 2.63 3.21
C ALA A 122 -19.86 3.70 2.24
N LEU A 123 -18.98 3.32 1.31
CA LEU A 123 -18.50 4.23 0.26
C LEU A 123 -19.61 4.65 -0.68
N GLN A 124 -20.52 3.74 -1.04
CA GLN A 124 -21.66 4.04 -1.88
C GLN A 124 -22.63 5.04 -1.20
N ALA A 125 -22.87 4.87 0.08
CA ALA A 125 -23.74 5.74 0.86
C ALA A 125 -23.10 7.13 1.08
N GLY A 126 -21.78 7.19 1.37
CA GLY A 126 -21.09 8.43 1.70
C GLY A 126 -20.61 9.23 0.48
N LEU A 127 -20.10 8.57 -0.55
CA LEU A 127 -19.42 9.20 -1.69
C LEU A 127 -20.12 8.92 -3.03
N GLY A 128 -21.15 8.09 -3.04
CA GLY A 128 -21.94 7.78 -4.21
C GLY A 128 -21.47 6.56 -5.00
N PRO A 129 -22.31 6.07 -5.95
CA PRO A 129 -22.11 4.80 -6.64
C PRO A 129 -20.88 4.78 -7.55
N VAL A 130 -20.51 5.92 -8.13
CA VAL A 130 -19.35 6.01 -9.04
C VAL A 130 -18.06 5.70 -8.29
N ILE A 131 -17.87 6.30 -7.11
CA ILE A 131 -16.66 6.10 -6.31
C ILE A 131 -16.60 4.68 -5.75
N ALA A 132 -17.74 4.13 -5.30
CA ALA A 132 -17.82 2.74 -4.86
C ALA A 132 -17.48 1.75 -5.99
N THR A 133 -17.94 2.00 -7.21
CA THR A 133 -17.61 1.18 -8.38
C THR A 133 -16.13 1.29 -8.75
N LEU A 134 -15.55 2.48 -8.73
CA LEU A 134 -14.10 2.67 -8.95
C LEU A 134 -13.26 1.96 -7.90
N PHE A 135 -13.70 1.98 -6.64
CA PHE A 135 -13.07 1.21 -5.57
C PHE A 135 -13.08 -0.29 -5.87
N ALA A 136 -14.23 -0.85 -6.25
CA ALA A 136 -14.37 -2.28 -6.57
C ALA A 136 -13.49 -2.69 -7.77
N VAL A 137 -13.47 -1.88 -8.83
CA VAL A 137 -12.62 -2.12 -10.02
C VAL A 137 -11.14 -2.02 -9.64
N GLY A 138 -10.76 -1.02 -8.84
CA GLY A 138 -9.38 -0.88 -8.35
C GLY A 138 -8.93 -2.08 -7.51
N LEU A 139 -9.81 -2.59 -6.66
CA LEU A 139 -9.56 -3.76 -5.83
C LEU A 139 -9.36 -5.02 -6.68
N LEU A 140 -10.23 -5.23 -7.69
CA LEU A 140 -10.12 -6.32 -8.64
C LEU A 140 -8.79 -6.25 -9.43
N ALA A 141 -8.46 -5.08 -9.96
CA ALA A 141 -7.21 -4.87 -10.69
C ALA A 141 -5.98 -5.13 -9.81
N SER A 142 -6.01 -4.68 -8.57
CA SER A 142 -4.95 -4.94 -7.57
C SER A 142 -4.79 -6.43 -7.28
N GLY A 143 -5.90 -7.15 -7.11
CA GLY A 143 -5.89 -8.61 -6.89
C GLY A 143 -5.29 -9.37 -8.07
N LEU A 144 -5.66 -9.02 -9.30
CA LEU A 144 -5.11 -9.61 -10.52
C LEU A 144 -3.62 -9.31 -10.69
N ALA A 145 -3.19 -8.07 -10.41
CA ALA A 145 -1.78 -7.70 -10.46
C ALA A 145 -0.96 -8.47 -9.42
N SER A 146 -1.45 -8.57 -8.19
CA SER A 146 -0.79 -9.31 -7.10
C SER A 146 -0.62 -10.80 -7.44
N THR A 147 -1.67 -11.43 -7.98
CA THR A 147 -1.64 -12.85 -8.40
C THR A 147 -0.62 -13.07 -9.52
N SER A 148 -0.56 -12.16 -10.49
CA SER A 148 0.39 -12.22 -11.61
C SER A 148 1.84 -12.12 -11.13
N VAL A 149 2.13 -11.19 -10.22
CA VAL A 149 3.47 -11.04 -9.61
C VAL A 149 3.84 -12.27 -8.78
N GLY A 150 2.90 -12.82 -8.02
CA GLY A 150 3.10 -14.05 -7.25
C GLY A 150 3.42 -15.26 -8.13
N ALA A 151 2.69 -15.44 -9.23
CA ALA A 151 2.93 -16.51 -10.19
C ALA A 151 4.30 -16.37 -10.88
N TYR A 152 4.67 -15.15 -11.29
CA TYR A 152 5.99 -14.88 -11.88
C TYR A 152 7.12 -15.17 -10.89
N ALA A 153 7.00 -14.68 -9.66
CA ALA A 153 7.99 -14.91 -8.62
C ALA A 153 8.15 -16.41 -8.30
N GLY A 154 7.04 -17.14 -8.23
CA GLY A 154 7.05 -18.59 -8.04
C GLY A 154 7.78 -19.30 -9.18
N ALA A 155 7.54 -18.92 -10.43
CA ALA A 155 8.23 -19.47 -11.58
C ALA A 155 9.74 -19.21 -11.55
N GLU A 156 10.17 -18.00 -11.14
CA GLU A 156 11.61 -17.69 -11.02
C GLU A 156 12.29 -18.45 -9.88
N ILE A 157 11.61 -18.65 -8.75
CA ILE A 157 12.14 -19.48 -7.65
C ILE A 157 12.31 -20.94 -8.11
N MET A 158 11.33 -21.49 -8.82
CA MET A 158 11.38 -22.87 -9.33
C MET A 158 12.48 -23.08 -10.38
N LYS A 159 12.89 -22.06 -11.12
CA LYS A 159 14.03 -22.15 -12.05
C LYS A 159 15.38 -22.22 -11.33
N GLY A 160 15.45 -21.77 -10.09
CA GLY A 160 16.68 -21.76 -9.28
C GLY A 160 16.88 -23.03 -8.43
N LEU A 161 15.89 -23.92 -8.39
CA LEU A 161 15.93 -25.22 -7.71
C LEU A 161 16.34 -26.30 -8.70
#